data_a60f111a00747c2719eab2a1f77b6795
#
_entry.id   a60f111a00747c2719eab2a1f77b6795
#
_cell.length_a   1.000
_cell.length_b   1.000
_cell.length_c   1.000
_cell.angle_alpha   90.00
_cell.angle_beta   90.00
_cell.angle_gamma   90.00
#
_symmetry.space_group_name_H-M   'P 1'
#
loop_
_entity.id
_entity.type
_entity.pdbx_description
1 polymer ?
#
loop_
_entity_poly.entity_id
_entity_poly.type
_entity_poly.pdbx_seq_one_letter_code
_entity_poly.pdbx_strand_id
1 'polypeptide(L)'
;LIQPSPLELQDLYLGSLAAIGIDMDLHDVRFVEDDWESPTLGAWGLGWEVWCDGMEVTQFTYFQQVGGHDCKPVSGELTYGLERLAMYVLGVDHVMDMPFNDPDAPIPLSYGDVFRQTEEEYSRHNFDAAETEMLLRHFEDAEAECQRLLAEPHDDPRTGKRIVLARPVQTYANCFVKRDRPSWSLQADGPA
;
A
#
# COMPACT_ATOMS: atom_id res chain seq x y z
N LEU A 1 1.31 4.87 -12.45
CA LEU A 1 -0.02 5.49 -12.46
C LEU A 1 -0.31 6.01 -13.86
N ILE A 2 -1.46 5.61 -14.43
CA ILE A 2 -1.87 5.97 -15.80
C ILE A 2 -3.25 6.61 -15.73
N GLN A 3 -3.40 7.81 -16.30
CA GLN A 3 -4.67 8.53 -16.32
C GLN A 3 -4.92 9.15 -17.73
N PRO A 4 -6.06 8.87 -18.35
CA PRO A 4 -7.08 7.90 -17.95
C PRO A 4 -6.54 6.47 -17.96
N SER A 5 -7.17 5.58 -17.20
CA SER A 5 -6.83 4.15 -17.27
C SER A 5 -7.13 3.62 -18.67
N PRO A 6 -6.20 2.91 -19.34
CA PRO A 6 -6.53 2.20 -20.56
C PRO A 6 -7.52 1.06 -20.28
N LEU A 7 -8.32 0.70 -21.28
CA LEU A 7 -9.30 -0.39 -21.16
C LEU A 7 -8.61 -1.75 -20.90
N GLU A 8 -7.42 -1.92 -21.45
CA GLU A 8 -6.65 -3.18 -21.42
C GLU A 8 -5.43 -3.07 -20.50
N LEU A 9 -5.65 -2.51 -19.29
CA LEU A 9 -4.56 -2.30 -18.33
C LEU A 9 -3.96 -3.62 -17.83
N GLN A 10 -4.76 -4.70 -17.76
CA GLN A 10 -4.27 -6.04 -17.42
C GLN A 10 -3.31 -6.58 -18.48
N ASP A 11 -3.64 -6.42 -19.76
CA ASP A 11 -2.75 -6.84 -20.86
C ASP A 11 -1.45 -6.04 -20.88
N LEU A 12 -1.55 -4.74 -20.60
CA LEU A 12 -0.36 -3.88 -20.44
C LEU A 12 0.53 -4.38 -19.30
N TYR A 13 -0.07 -4.77 -18.18
CA TYR A 13 0.65 -5.32 -17.04
C TYR A 13 1.34 -6.65 -17.39
N LEU A 14 0.61 -7.61 -17.96
CA LEU A 14 1.18 -8.89 -18.39
C LEU A 14 2.31 -8.70 -19.41
N GLY A 15 2.15 -7.77 -20.35
CA GLY A 15 3.19 -7.39 -21.29
C GLY A 15 4.43 -6.84 -20.59
N SER A 16 4.27 -6.12 -19.48
CA SER A 16 5.40 -5.61 -18.69
C SER A 16 6.16 -6.72 -17.97
N LEU A 17 5.48 -7.74 -17.45
CA LEU A 17 6.11 -8.93 -16.85
C LEU A 17 6.93 -9.69 -17.91
N ALA A 18 6.36 -9.92 -19.08
CA ALA A 18 7.06 -10.55 -20.18
C ALA A 18 8.31 -9.75 -20.62
N ALA A 19 8.21 -8.42 -20.63
CA ALA A 19 9.33 -7.54 -21.00
C ALA A 19 10.52 -7.61 -20.03
N ILE A 20 10.28 -7.92 -18.76
CA ILE A 20 11.35 -8.12 -17.76
C ILE A 20 11.84 -9.58 -17.68
N GLY A 21 11.30 -10.47 -18.52
CA GLY A 21 11.77 -11.84 -18.65
C GLY A 21 10.97 -12.88 -17.86
N ILE A 22 9.81 -12.52 -17.31
CA ILE A 22 8.90 -13.48 -16.67
C ILE A 22 8.05 -14.13 -17.77
N ASP A 23 8.26 -15.41 -18.01
CA ASP A 23 7.56 -16.18 -19.04
C ASP A 23 6.21 -16.66 -18.52
N MET A 24 5.13 -16.14 -19.12
CA MET A 24 3.76 -16.48 -18.72
C MET A 24 3.38 -17.95 -18.98
N ASP A 25 4.10 -18.65 -19.85
CA ASP A 25 3.88 -20.08 -20.12
C ASP A 25 4.54 -20.98 -19.06
N LEU A 26 5.50 -20.43 -18.29
CA LEU A 26 6.23 -21.16 -17.24
C LEU A 26 5.74 -20.83 -15.83
N HIS A 27 5.07 -19.69 -15.65
CA HIS A 27 4.61 -19.19 -14.36
C HIS A 27 3.08 -19.13 -14.26
N ASP A 28 2.54 -19.52 -13.10
CA ASP A 28 1.12 -19.40 -12.79
C ASP A 28 0.80 -17.98 -12.29
N VAL A 29 0.35 -17.11 -13.20
CA VAL A 29 -0.02 -15.73 -12.89
C VAL A 29 -1.52 -15.62 -12.69
N ARG A 30 -1.95 -15.14 -11.52
CA ARG A 30 -3.35 -14.99 -11.12
C ARG A 30 -3.67 -13.59 -10.65
N PHE A 31 -4.85 -13.11 -11.05
CA PHE A 31 -5.45 -11.90 -10.50
C PHE A 31 -6.45 -12.31 -9.42
N VAL A 32 -6.17 -11.95 -8.17
CA VAL A 32 -7.03 -12.22 -7.01
C VAL A 32 -7.70 -10.92 -6.62
N GLU A 33 -9.03 -10.88 -6.59
CA GLU A 33 -9.79 -9.67 -6.24
C GLU A 33 -9.42 -9.18 -4.84
N ASP A 34 -8.95 -7.94 -4.77
CA ASP A 34 -8.61 -7.23 -3.53
C ASP A 34 -8.79 -5.73 -3.73
N ASP A 35 -9.89 -5.20 -3.22
CA ASP A 35 -10.16 -3.77 -3.27
C ASP A 35 -9.18 -3.04 -2.35
N TRP A 36 -8.42 -2.13 -2.94
CA TRP A 36 -7.46 -1.33 -2.19
C TRP A 36 -8.12 -0.10 -1.58
N GLU A 37 -7.82 0.17 -0.32
CA GLU A 37 -8.27 1.39 0.35
C GLU A 37 -7.24 1.96 1.32
N SER A 38 -7.21 3.29 1.42
CA SER A 38 -6.45 4.02 2.42
C SER A 38 -7.31 5.14 3.02
N PRO A 39 -7.91 4.91 4.19
CA PRO A 39 -8.75 5.92 4.85
C PRO A 39 -8.01 7.23 5.10
N THR A 40 -6.72 7.17 5.39
CA THR A 40 -5.88 8.35 5.66
C THR A 40 -5.70 9.26 4.46
N LEU A 41 -5.78 8.70 3.26
CA LEU A 41 -5.69 9.41 2.00
C LEU A 41 -7.09 9.74 1.43
N GLY A 42 -8.16 9.28 2.08
CA GLY A 42 -9.49 9.35 1.52
C GLY A 42 -9.58 8.70 0.15
N ALA A 43 -8.84 7.59 -0.01
CA ALA A 43 -8.65 6.94 -1.30
C ALA A 43 -9.12 5.49 -1.25
N TRP A 44 -9.72 5.03 -2.36
CA TRP A 44 -10.07 3.64 -2.57
C TRP A 44 -10.18 3.34 -4.06
N GLY A 45 -10.07 2.06 -4.40
CA GLY A 45 -10.23 1.61 -5.76
C GLY A 45 -10.54 0.13 -5.85
N LEU A 46 -11.16 -0.26 -6.98
CA LEU A 46 -11.33 -1.66 -7.33
C LEU A 46 -9.97 -2.23 -7.71
N GLY A 47 -9.61 -3.37 -7.14
CA GLY A 47 -8.26 -3.87 -7.29
C GLY A 47 -8.12 -5.37 -7.32
N TRP A 48 -6.92 -5.77 -7.62
CA TRP A 48 -6.45 -7.15 -7.59
C TRP A 48 -5.04 -7.25 -7.06
N GLU A 49 -4.77 -8.23 -6.26
CA GLU A 49 -3.42 -8.72 -6.05
C GLU A 49 -3.02 -9.58 -7.24
N VAL A 50 -1.87 -9.33 -7.82
CA VAL A 50 -1.32 -10.22 -8.85
C VAL A 50 -0.32 -11.16 -8.21
N TRP A 51 -0.63 -12.45 -8.29
CA TRP A 51 0.15 -13.52 -7.74
C TRP A 51 0.90 -14.27 -8.84
N CYS A 52 2.17 -14.53 -8.61
CA CYS A 52 3.02 -15.35 -9.46
C CYS A 52 3.48 -16.55 -8.65
N ASP A 53 3.16 -17.78 -9.10
CA ASP A 53 3.50 -19.05 -8.43
C ASP A 53 3.18 -19.06 -6.92
N GLY A 54 2.08 -18.41 -6.53
CA GLY A 54 1.64 -18.34 -5.14
C GLY A 54 2.25 -17.22 -4.29
N MET A 55 3.02 -16.31 -4.88
CA MET A 55 3.51 -15.08 -4.23
C MET A 55 2.89 -13.85 -4.88
N GLU A 56 2.30 -12.95 -4.06
CA GLU A 56 1.87 -11.64 -4.54
C GLU A 56 3.08 -10.83 -5.02
N VAL A 57 3.04 -10.34 -6.26
CA VAL A 57 4.12 -9.56 -6.86
C VAL A 57 3.73 -8.13 -7.21
N THR A 58 2.42 -7.84 -7.28
CA THR A 58 1.92 -6.52 -7.67
C THR A 58 0.53 -6.29 -7.10
N GLN A 59 0.28 -5.06 -6.63
CA GLN A 59 -1.06 -4.54 -6.41
C GLN A 59 -1.49 -3.77 -7.65
N PHE A 60 -2.67 -4.08 -8.15
CA PHE A 60 -3.29 -3.49 -9.34
C PHE A 60 -4.58 -2.80 -8.94
N THR A 61 -4.73 -1.50 -9.22
CA THR A 61 -5.87 -0.72 -8.71
C THR A 61 -6.46 0.21 -9.76
N TYR A 62 -7.77 0.24 -9.88
CA TYR A 62 -8.52 1.29 -10.56
C TYR A 62 -9.04 2.28 -9.53
N PHE A 63 -8.37 3.40 -9.35
CA PHE A 63 -8.75 4.41 -8.37
C PHE A 63 -10.12 5.00 -8.67
N GLN A 64 -11.04 4.87 -7.71
CA GLN A 64 -12.37 5.46 -7.74
C GLN A 64 -12.40 6.80 -7.04
N GLN A 65 -11.63 6.96 -5.97
CA GLN A 65 -11.61 8.16 -5.15
C GLN A 65 -10.20 8.42 -4.61
N VAL A 66 -9.80 9.69 -4.52
CA VAL A 66 -8.58 10.16 -3.86
C VAL A 66 -8.87 11.49 -3.17
N GLY A 67 -8.46 11.64 -1.90
CA GLY A 67 -8.70 12.85 -1.12
C GLY A 67 -10.20 13.15 -0.89
N GLY A 68 -11.05 12.12 -0.90
CA GLY A 68 -12.50 12.27 -0.81
C GLY A 68 -13.17 12.74 -2.11
N HIS A 69 -12.44 12.83 -3.22
CA HIS A 69 -12.97 13.25 -4.52
C HIS A 69 -12.96 12.08 -5.51
N ASP A 70 -14.06 11.94 -6.26
CA ASP A 70 -14.17 10.96 -7.34
C ASP A 70 -13.07 11.17 -8.40
N CYS A 71 -12.44 10.09 -8.82
CA CYS A 71 -11.48 10.12 -9.92
C CYS A 71 -12.23 10.16 -11.26
N LYS A 72 -12.16 11.29 -11.93
CA LYS A 72 -12.78 11.49 -13.26
C LYS A 72 -11.76 12.16 -14.20
N PRO A 73 -11.15 11.40 -15.13
CA PRO A 73 -11.33 9.97 -15.39
C PRO A 73 -10.67 9.07 -14.31
N VAL A 74 -11.11 7.81 -14.24
CA VAL A 74 -10.48 6.77 -13.41
C VAL A 74 -9.02 6.59 -13.81
N SER A 75 -8.14 6.44 -12.81
CA SER A 75 -6.72 6.17 -13.01
C SER A 75 -6.43 4.69 -12.75
N GLY A 76 -5.59 4.09 -13.57
CA GLY A 76 -5.03 2.77 -13.32
C GLY A 76 -3.69 2.87 -12.59
N GLU A 77 -3.49 2.00 -11.63
CA GLU A 77 -2.23 1.86 -10.88
C GLU A 77 -1.67 0.46 -11.03
N LEU A 78 -0.36 0.38 -11.21
CA LEU A 78 0.40 -0.85 -11.18
C LEU A 78 1.52 -0.67 -10.15
N THR A 79 1.36 -1.24 -8.96
CA THR A 79 2.34 -1.13 -7.88
C THR A 79 3.12 -2.43 -7.77
N TYR A 80 4.31 -2.43 -8.36
CA TYR A 80 5.20 -3.59 -8.46
C TYR A 80 5.96 -3.83 -7.15
N GLY A 81 5.95 -5.07 -6.67
CA GLY A 81 6.86 -5.54 -5.61
C GLY A 81 8.23 -5.84 -6.20
N LEU A 82 9.12 -4.84 -6.22
CA LEU A 82 10.39 -4.92 -6.95
C LEU A 82 11.28 -6.05 -6.48
N GLU A 83 11.37 -6.27 -5.16
CA GLU A 83 12.17 -7.35 -4.58
C GLU A 83 11.63 -8.73 -4.99
N ARG A 84 10.32 -8.89 -4.95
CA ARG A 84 9.66 -10.16 -5.32
C ARG A 84 9.83 -10.47 -6.80
N LEU A 85 9.67 -9.47 -7.67
CA LEU A 85 9.92 -9.63 -9.11
C LEU A 85 11.40 -9.91 -9.41
N ALA A 86 12.31 -9.23 -8.71
CA ALA A 86 13.75 -9.46 -8.85
C ALA A 86 14.15 -10.90 -8.47
N MET A 87 13.51 -11.50 -7.46
CA MET A 87 13.73 -12.90 -7.11
C MET A 87 13.44 -13.84 -8.28
N TYR A 88 12.32 -13.62 -9.01
CA TYR A 88 11.98 -14.41 -10.20
C TYR A 88 13.00 -14.21 -11.33
N VAL A 89 13.33 -12.96 -11.64
CA VAL A 89 14.28 -12.62 -12.72
C VAL A 89 15.67 -13.18 -12.42
N LEU A 90 16.10 -13.19 -11.16
CA LEU A 90 17.42 -13.66 -10.74
C LEU A 90 17.43 -15.16 -10.40
N GLY A 91 16.28 -15.80 -10.29
CA GLY A 91 16.17 -17.21 -9.93
C GLY A 91 16.67 -17.52 -8.51
N VAL A 92 16.36 -16.61 -7.55
CA VAL A 92 16.72 -16.79 -6.13
C VAL A 92 15.47 -17.06 -5.30
N ASP A 93 15.58 -17.96 -4.33
CA ASP A 93 14.47 -18.39 -3.49
C ASP A 93 14.21 -17.48 -2.28
N HIS A 94 15.19 -16.65 -1.93
CA HIS A 94 15.06 -15.78 -0.76
C HIS A 94 15.60 -14.38 -1.05
N VAL A 95 14.86 -13.35 -0.61
CA VAL A 95 15.20 -11.94 -0.84
C VAL A 95 16.61 -11.58 -0.33
N MET A 96 17.04 -12.15 0.79
CA MET A 96 18.35 -11.87 1.39
C MET A 96 19.52 -12.40 0.57
N ASP A 97 19.25 -13.32 -0.37
CA ASP A 97 20.29 -13.93 -1.23
C ASP A 97 20.46 -13.18 -2.56
N MET A 98 19.62 -12.18 -2.83
CA MET A 98 19.75 -11.36 -4.03
C MET A 98 21.07 -10.58 -4.01
N PRO A 99 21.78 -10.46 -5.15
CA PRO A 99 22.92 -9.55 -5.26
C PRO A 99 22.42 -8.09 -5.11
N PHE A 100 23.08 -7.34 -4.23
CA PHE A 100 22.79 -5.93 -4.02
C PHE A 100 23.59 -5.02 -4.94
N ASN A 101 24.80 -5.41 -5.27
CA ASN A 101 25.67 -4.74 -6.23
C ASN A 101 26.15 -5.72 -7.31
N ASP A 102 26.98 -5.22 -8.22
CA ASP A 102 27.57 -6.05 -9.26
C ASP A 102 28.31 -7.26 -8.62
N PRO A 103 27.97 -8.51 -9.03
CA PRO A 103 28.66 -9.71 -8.52
C PRO A 103 30.18 -9.70 -8.75
N ASP A 104 30.66 -8.98 -9.77
CA ASP A 104 32.09 -8.82 -10.08
C ASP A 104 32.73 -7.61 -9.37
N ALA A 105 32.00 -6.93 -8.50
CA ALA A 105 32.54 -5.83 -7.70
C ALA A 105 33.69 -6.32 -6.79
N PRO A 106 34.63 -5.44 -6.42
CA PRO A 106 35.73 -5.80 -5.49
C PRO A 106 35.21 -6.33 -4.14
N ILE A 107 34.04 -5.92 -3.72
CA ILE A 107 33.33 -6.43 -2.55
C ILE A 107 31.90 -6.70 -2.98
N PRO A 108 31.55 -7.93 -3.39
CA PRO A 108 30.19 -8.29 -3.70
C PRO A 108 29.35 -8.28 -2.40
N LEU A 109 28.18 -7.68 -2.46
CA LEU A 109 27.22 -7.61 -1.35
C LEU A 109 25.91 -8.27 -1.75
N SER A 110 25.29 -8.97 -0.83
CA SER A 110 23.92 -9.43 -0.93
C SER A 110 22.93 -8.41 -0.33
N TYR A 111 21.66 -8.54 -0.65
CA TYR A 111 20.59 -7.81 0.01
C TYR A 111 20.61 -8.02 1.53
N GLY A 112 20.94 -9.26 1.95
CA GLY A 112 21.08 -9.62 3.36
C GLY A 112 22.24 -8.91 4.05
N ASP A 113 23.37 -8.67 3.37
CA ASP A 113 24.49 -7.94 3.95
C ASP A 113 24.12 -6.48 4.28
N VAL A 114 23.20 -5.91 3.51
CA VAL A 114 22.77 -4.52 3.68
C VAL A 114 21.59 -4.39 4.66
N PHE A 115 20.59 -5.26 4.58
CA PHE A 115 19.31 -5.04 5.25
C PHE A 115 19.00 -5.99 6.40
N ARG A 116 19.65 -7.16 6.51
CA ARG A 116 19.32 -8.16 7.54
C ARG A 116 19.35 -7.60 8.96
N GLN A 117 20.37 -6.83 9.29
CA GLN A 117 20.49 -6.26 10.63
C GLN A 117 19.31 -5.31 10.94
N THR A 118 18.96 -4.46 9.99
CA THR A 118 17.84 -3.52 10.14
C THR A 118 16.51 -4.26 10.34
N GLU A 119 16.28 -5.32 9.57
CA GLU A 119 15.08 -6.17 9.71
C GLU A 119 15.01 -6.85 11.10
N GLU A 120 16.13 -7.36 11.59
CA GLU A 120 16.22 -7.96 12.93
C GLU A 120 15.96 -6.92 14.03
N GLU A 121 16.53 -5.72 13.91
CA GLU A 121 16.36 -4.65 14.88
C GLU A 121 14.91 -4.16 14.93
N TYR A 122 14.27 -3.94 13.77
CA TYR A 122 12.86 -3.57 13.71
C TYR A 122 11.95 -4.66 14.25
N SER A 123 12.21 -5.91 13.91
CA SER A 123 11.44 -7.04 14.40
C SER A 123 11.54 -7.17 15.92
N ARG A 124 12.74 -7.08 16.48
CA ARG A 124 12.94 -7.09 17.94
C ARG A 124 12.29 -5.91 18.64
N HIS A 125 12.41 -4.71 18.05
CA HIS A 125 11.73 -3.54 18.60
C HIS A 125 10.22 -3.76 18.69
N ASN A 126 9.60 -4.24 17.60
CA ASN A 126 8.16 -4.36 17.51
C ASN A 126 7.60 -5.52 18.36
N PHE A 127 8.31 -6.65 18.45
CA PHE A 127 7.76 -7.87 19.03
C PHE A 127 8.35 -8.22 20.41
N ASP A 128 9.58 -7.79 20.70
CA ASP A 128 10.24 -8.14 21.95
C ASP A 128 10.37 -6.97 22.92
N ALA A 129 10.66 -5.75 22.41
CA ALA A 129 11.04 -4.61 23.23
C ALA A 129 9.99 -3.51 23.34
N ALA A 130 8.92 -3.54 22.52
CA ALA A 130 7.90 -2.50 22.53
C ALA A 130 7.14 -2.46 23.86
N GLU A 131 7.00 -1.28 24.42
CA GLU A 131 6.17 -1.01 25.58
C GLU A 131 4.68 -1.04 25.20
N THR A 132 4.08 -2.22 25.24
CA THR A 132 2.72 -2.48 24.76
C THR A 132 1.69 -1.59 25.43
N GLU A 133 1.78 -1.40 26.76
CA GLU A 133 0.84 -0.55 27.49
C GLU A 133 0.95 0.93 27.10
N MET A 134 2.17 1.40 26.79
CA MET A 134 2.37 2.76 26.27
C MET A 134 1.73 2.90 24.88
N LEU A 135 1.92 1.92 24.00
CA LEU A 135 1.34 1.93 22.67
C LEU A 135 -0.19 1.91 22.69
N LEU A 136 -0.79 1.12 23.61
CA LEU A 136 -2.23 1.10 23.81
C LEU A 136 -2.75 2.46 24.31
N ARG A 137 -2.07 3.11 25.25
CA ARG A 137 -2.45 4.47 25.67
C ARG A 137 -2.36 5.48 24.51
N HIS A 138 -1.30 5.41 23.69
CA HIS A 138 -1.20 6.27 22.50
C HIS A 138 -2.34 6.05 21.51
N PHE A 139 -2.77 4.79 21.39
CA PHE A 139 -3.94 4.45 20.58
C PHE A 139 -5.22 5.08 21.13
N GLU A 140 -5.47 4.92 22.44
CA GLU A 140 -6.64 5.50 23.12
C GLU A 140 -6.66 7.04 23.03
N ASP A 141 -5.51 7.68 23.22
CA ASP A 141 -5.35 9.12 23.08
C ASP A 141 -5.63 9.59 21.64
N ALA A 142 -5.13 8.85 20.63
CA ALA A 142 -5.37 9.16 19.22
C ALA A 142 -6.84 8.95 18.84
N GLU A 143 -7.48 7.92 19.36
CA GLU A 143 -8.92 7.67 19.17
C GLU A 143 -9.76 8.80 19.75
N ALA A 144 -9.51 9.18 21.00
CA ALA A 144 -10.23 10.25 21.67
C ALA A 144 -10.08 11.58 20.93
N GLU A 145 -8.85 11.91 20.49
CA GLU A 145 -8.59 13.13 19.72
C GLU A 145 -9.27 13.09 18.34
N CYS A 146 -9.27 11.92 17.68
CA CYS A 146 -10.00 11.74 16.43
C CYS A 146 -11.50 12.02 16.60
N GLN A 147 -12.12 11.42 17.62
CA GLN A 147 -13.54 11.62 17.91
C GLN A 147 -13.84 13.09 18.24
N ARG A 148 -12.99 13.75 19.01
CA ARG A 148 -13.14 15.18 19.33
C ARG A 148 -13.10 16.03 18.07
N LEU A 149 -12.13 15.80 17.17
CA LEU A 149 -12.00 16.56 15.92
C LEU A 149 -13.14 16.32 14.93
N LEU A 150 -13.68 15.11 14.90
CA LEU A 150 -14.84 14.79 14.10
C LEU A 150 -16.11 15.48 14.60
N ALA A 151 -16.24 15.67 15.94
CA ALA A 151 -17.36 16.36 16.55
C ALA A 151 -17.28 17.90 16.39
N GLU A 152 -16.10 18.45 16.16
CA GLU A 152 -15.86 19.88 15.97
C GLU A 152 -15.52 20.17 14.49
N PRO A 153 -16.53 20.35 13.63
CA PRO A 153 -16.28 20.58 12.22
C PRO A 153 -15.59 21.93 11.99
N HIS A 154 -14.53 21.90 11.21
CA HIS A 154 -13.83 23.08 10.76
C HIS A 154 -14.19 23.35 9.29
N ASP A 155 -14.44 24.61 8.95
CA ASP A 155 -14.66 25.01 7.57
C ASP A 155 -13.32 25.47 6.97
N ASP A 156 -12.95 24.94 5.81
CA ASP A 156 -11.82 25.45 5.04
C ASP A 156 -12.15 26.88 4.58
N PRO A 157 -11.40 27.88 5.02
CA PRO A 157 -11.69 29.28 4.68
C PRO A 157 -11.59 29.59 3.18
N ARG A 158 -10.93 28.72 2.39
CA ARG A 158 -10.81 28.91 0.95
C ARG A 158 -11.95 28.31 0.16
N THR A 159 -12.46 27.18 0.60
CA THR A 159 -13.47 26.41 -0.15
C THR A 159 -14.85 26.41 0.49
N GLY A 160 -14.93 26.83 1.75
CA GLY A 160 -16.16 26.73 2.56
C GLY A 160 -16.61 25.29 2.84
N LYS A 161 -15.79 24.31 2.48
CA LYS A 161 -16.08 22.89 2.74
C LYS A 161 -15.63 22.49 4.13
N ARG A 162 -16.39 21.60 4.74
CA ARG A 162 -15.99 20.96 6.01
C ARG A 162 -14.72 20.17 5.81
N ILE A 163 -13.76 20.38 6.70
CA ILE A 163 -12.49 19.63 6.75
C ILE A 163 -12.33 19.00 8.13
N VAL A 164 -11.71 17.84 8.16
CA VAL A 164 -11.27 17.18 9.38
C VAL A 164 -9.74 17.26 9.43
N LEU A 165 -9.19 17.61 10.59
CA LEU A 165 -7.74 17.64 10.78
C LEU A 165 -7.21 16.21 10.83
N ALA A 166 -6.52 15.80 9.77
CA ALA A 166 -6.28 14.41 9.41
C ALA A 166 -5.27 13.64 10.28
N ARG A 167 -4.39 14.30 11.03
CA ARG A 167 -3.25 13.59 11.67
C ARG A 167 -3.65 12.58 12.74
N PRO A 168 -4.52 12.91 13.72
CA PRO A 168 -5.03 11.91 14.68
C PRO A 168 -5.86 10.82 14.01
N VAL A 169 -6.66 11.19 13.01
CA VAL A 169 -7.45 10.24 12.21
C VAL A 169 -6.53 9.23 11.51
N GLN A 170 -5.41 9.69 10.95
CA GLN A 170 -4.42 8.82 10.33
C GLN A 170 -3.83 7.83 11.33
N THR A 171 -3.42 8.29 12.51
CA THR A 171 -2.85 7.43 13.55
C THR A 171 -3.84 6.35 13.96
N TYR A 172 -5.09 6.74 14.17
CA TYR A 172 -6.17 5.81 14.50
C TYR A 172 -6.43 4.80 13.39
N ALA A 173 -6.56 5.24 12.15
CA ALA A 173 -6.77 4.37 11.00
C ALA A 173 -5.64 3.33 10.83
N ASN A 174 -4.39 3.73 11.01
CA ASN A 174 -3.25 2.82 10.92
C ASN A 174 -3.25 1.73 12.01
N CYS A 175 -3.87 2.00 13.17
CA CYS A 175 -4.00 1.01 14.25
C CYS A 175 -5.11 -0.03 13.98
N PHE A 176 -6.08 0.29 13.11
CA PHE A 176 -7.25 -0.55 12.81
C PHE A 176 -7.19 -1.26 11.46
N VAL A 177 -6.05 -1.55 10.95
CA VAL A 177 -5.93 -2.29 9.69
C VAL A 177 -6.67 -3.62 9.78
N LYS A 178 -7.81 -3.72 9.07
CA LYS A 178 -8.54 -4.95 8.73
C LYS A 178 -9.54 -5.55 9.75
N ARG A 179 -10.24 -4.77 10.54
CA ARG A 179 -11.50 -5.29 11.10
C ARG A 179 -12.64 -4.38 10.68
N ASP A 180 -13.53 -4.93 9.86
CA ASP A 180 -14.82 -4.39 9.46
C ASP A 180 -14.79 -2.92 9.00
N ARG A 181 -15.08 -2.68 7.73
CA ARG A 181 -15.14 -1.33 7.13
C ARG A 181 -15.74 -0.36 8.14
N PRO A 182 -14.98 0.58 8.70
CA PRO A 182 -15.60 1.61 9.51
C PRO A 182 -16.57 2.36 8.61
N SER A 183 -17.80 2.53 9.06
CA SER A 183 -18.87 3.27 8.36
C SER A 183 -18.60 4.78 8.22
N TRP A 184 -17.38 5.21 8.48
CA TRP A 184 -16.94 6.60 8.30
C TRP A 184 -16.15 6.76 6.99
N SER A 185 -16.75 6.36 5.89
CA SER A 185 -16.48 7.06 4.65
C SER A 185 -16.72 8.53 4.94
N LEU A 186 -15.76 9.39 4.66
CA LEU A 186 -15.96 10.83 4.61
C LEU A 186 -17.00 11.11 3.52
N GLN A 187 -18.27 10.81 3.81
CA GLN A 187 -19.35 11.33 3.02
C GLN A 187 -19.32 12.84 3.25
N ALA A 188 -18.70 13.53 2.33
CA ALA A 188 -19.06 14.91 2.10
C ALA A 188 -20.54 14.88 1.70
N ASP A 189 -21.42 14.97 2.69
CA ASP A 189 -22.83 15.27 2.45
C ASP A 189 -22.87 16.66 1.81
N GLY A 190 -22.72 16.69 0.49
CA GLY A 190 -23.09 17.83 -0.31
C GLY A 190 -24.60 17.76 -0.50
N PRO A 191 -25.31 18.88 -0.39
CA PRO A 191 -26.73 18.91 -0.69
C PRO A 191 -26.99 18.56 -2.14
N ALA A 192 -28.11 17.86 -2.38
CA ALA A 192 -28.65 17.46 -3.67
C ALA A 192 -28.81 18.62 -4.65
#